data_6e36223df85cfc6be6300581fc8177cb
#
_entry.id   6e36223df85cfc6be6300581fc8177cb
#
_cell.length_a   1.000
_cell.length_b   1.000
_cell.length_c   1.000
_cell.angle_alpha   90.00
_cell.angle_beta   90.00
_cell.angle_gamma   90.00
#
_symmetry.space_group_name_H-M   'P 1'
#
loop_
_entity.id
_entity.type
_entity.pdbx_description
1 polymer ?
#
loop_
_entity_poly.entity_id
_entity_poly.type
_entity_poly.pdbx_seq_one_letter_code
_entity_poly.pdbx_strand_id
1 'polypeptide(L)'
;LMVMPPVVLTGWLMSRVIGDQGGSNPLLEMVLNGRDPLALLLLAITAVVLAPLFEETVFRGVLLPVLGRSFGRGWSVFGSALVFAVAHLSIGELLPLLVLGLGLALLRLSSGRLLPCVVMHALWNGVTFLNLVLLGS
;
A
#
# COMPACT_ATOMS: atom_id res chain seq x y z
N LEU A 1 -3.92 -4.49 -12.37
CA LEU A 1 -3.28 -3.54 -13.30
C LEU A 1 -4.09 -2.25 -13.49
N MET A 2 -5.43 -2.29 -13.57
CA MET A 2 -6.27 -1.08 -13.75
C MET A 2 -6.20 -0.06 -12.60
N VAL A 3 -5.77 -0.45 -11.41
CA VAL A 3 -5.67 0.44 -10.23
C VAL A 3 -4.36 1.23 -10.22
N MET A 4 -3.32 0.74 -10.90
CA MET A 4 -2.00 1.39 -10.92
C MET A 4 -2.00 2.83 -11.47
N PRO A 5 -2.63 3.14 -12.63
CA PRO A 5 -2.63 4.51 -13.14
C PRO A 5 -3.26 5.53 -12.19
N PRO A 6 -4.45 5.29 -11.59
CA PRO A 6 -5.02 6.26 -10.65
C PRO A 6 -4.18 6.40 -9.36
N VAL A 7 -3.51 5.36 -8.87
CA VAL A 7 -2.63 5.48 -7.70
C VAL A 7 -1.41 6.35 -8.02
N VAL A 8 -0.77 6.14 -9.18
CA VAL A 8 0.37 6.98 -9.63
C VAL A 8 -0.06 8.44 -9.80
N LEU A 9 -1.21 8.66 -10.43
CA LEU A 9 -1.74 10.01 -10.65
C LEU A 9 -2.01 10.73 -9.31
N THR A 10 -2.65 10.03 -8.35
CA THR A 10 -2.93 10.64 -7.03
C THR A 10 -1.65 10.90 -6.24
N GLY A 11 -0.63 10.05 -6.34
CA GLY A 11 0.69 10.29 -5.76
C GLY A 11 1.36 11.52 -6.34
N TRP A 12 1.35 11.67 -7.67
CA TRP A 12 1.87 12.84 -8.35
C TRP A 12 1.13 14.13 -7.97
N LEU A 13 -0.20 14.08 -7.88
CA LEU A 13 -1.01 15.23 -7.42
C LEU A 13 -0.67 15.62 -5.98
N MET A 14 -0.55 14.65 -5.09
CA MET A 14 -0.22 14.90 -3.68
C MET A 14 1.18 15.52 -3.53
N SER A 15 2.18 15.06 -4.28
CA SER A 15 3.53 15.65 -4.27
C SER A 15 3.53 17.11 -4.74
N ARG A 16 2.61 17.49 -5.65
CA ARG A 16 2.47 18.87 -6.12
C ARG A 16 1.75 19.79 -5.11
N VAL A 17 0.84 19.25 -4.31
CA VAL A 17 0.01 20.04 -3.37
C VAL A 17 0.69 20.18 -2.01
N ILE A 18 1.29 19.11 -1.51
CA ILE A 18 1.85 19.06 -0.14
C ILE A 18 3.39 19.24 -0.16
N GLY A 19 4.00 19.15 -1.35
CA GLY A 19 5.44 19.06 -1.53
C GLY A 19 5.96 17.67 -1.15
N ASP A 20 7.25 17.45 -1.33
CA ASP A 20 7.94 16.23 -0.87
C ASP A 20 8.08 16.21 0.67
N GLN A 21 6.97 16.31 1.36
CA GLN A 21 6.91 15.96 2.78
C GLN A 21 7.00 14.42 2.84
N GLY A 22 8.23 13.95 2.72
CA GLY A 22 8.57 12.57 2.55
C GLY A 22 7.80 11.66 3.48
N GLY A 23 7.01 10.79 2.91
CA GLY A 23 6.55 9.57 3.56
C GLY A 23 7.69 8.56 3.75
N SER A 24 8.94 9.01 3.62
CA SER A 24 10.08 8.13 3.82
C SER A 24 10.22 7.83 5.30
N ASN A 25 9.96 6.57 5.63
CA ASN A 25 10.28 6.02 6.95
C ASN A 25 11.77 6.29 7.21
N PRO A 26 12.17 6.96 8.34
CA PRO A 26 13.56 7.24 8.66
C PRO A 26 14.47 6.00 8.62
N LEU A 27 13.93 4.83 8.91
CA LEU A 27 14.64 3.55 8.79
C LEU A 27 14.96 3.23 7.32
N LEU A 28 14.05 3.53 6.40
CA LEU A 28 14.27 3.33 4.96
C LEU A 28 15.41 4.22 4.47
N GLU A 29 15.39 5.52 4.81
CA GLU A 29 16.48 6.44 4.45
C GLU A 29 17.82 6.01 5.02
N MET A 30 17.85 5.57 6.29
CA MET A 30 19.08 5.09 6.92
C MET A 30 19.63 3.83 6.22
N VAL A 31 18.78 2.89 5.82
CA VAL A 31 19.18 1.67 5.11
C VAL A 31 19.64 1.99 3.69
N LEU A 32 18.94 2.87 2.98
CA LEU A 32 19.33 3.30 1.62
C LEU A 32 20.67 4.04 1.62
N ASN A 33 20.89 4.94 2.58
CA ASN A 33 22.13 5.70 2.72
C ASN A 33 23.30 4.81 3.18
N GLY A 34 23.05 3.81 4.03
CA GLY A 34 24.04 2.87 4.53
C GLY A 34 24.54 1.88 3.48
N ARG A 35 23.78 1.65 2.42
CA ARG A 35 24.07 0.70 1.32
C ARG A 35 24.47 -0.70 1.78
N ASP A 36 23.99 -1.11 2.95
CA ASP A 36 24.20 -2.48 3.43
C ASP A 36 23.30 -3.46 2.65
N PRO A 37 23.88 -4.38 1.85
CA PRO A 37 23.09 -5.30 1.02
C PRO A 37 22.17 -6.22 1.83
N LEU A 38 22.58 -6.62 3.04
CA LEU A 38 21.78 -7.49 3.90
C LEU A 38 20.56 -6.70 4.45
N ALA A 39 20.79 -5.48 4.91
CA ALA A 39 19.71 -4.62 5.40
C ALA A 39 18.70 -4.29 4.28
N LEU A 40 19.18 -3.99 3.06
CA LEU A 40 18.34 -3.78 1.89
C LEU A 40 17.52 -5.03 1.52
N LEU A 41 18.13 -6.20 1.56
CA LEU A 41 17.42 -7.47 1.28
C LEU A 41 16.34 -7.75 2.32
N LEU A 42 16.65 -7.59 3.61
CA LEU A 42 15.68 -7.80 4.69
C LEU A 42 14.53 -6.80 4.60
N LEU A 43 14.82 -5.55 4.30
CA LEU A 43 13.80 -4.52 4.08
C LEU A 43 12.92 -4.86 2.87
N ALA A 44 13.53 -5.30 1.75
CA ALA A 44 12.78 -5.73 0.56
C ALA A 44 11.83 -6.90 0.87
N ILE A 45 12.31 -7.95 1.54
CA ILE A 45 11.48 -9.09 1.94
C ILE A 45 10.33 -8.63 2.83
N THR A 46 10.62 -7.78 3.80
CA THR A 46 9.60 -7.27 4.72
C THR A 46 8.56 -6.43 4.00
N ALA A 47 8.99 -5.43 3.23
CA ALA A 47 8.08 -4.48 2.58
C ALA A 47 7.31 -5.08 1.40
N VAL A 48 7.94 -6.00 0.63
CA VAL A 48 7.33 -6.53 -0.60
C VAL A 48 6.56 -7.83 -0.35
N VAL A 49 6.93 -8.60 0.66
CA VAL A 49 6.30 -9.92 0.88
C VAL A 49 5.53 -9.96 2.20
N LEU A 50 6.21 -9.72 3.33
CA LEU A 50 5.62 -9.94 4.65
C LEU A 50 4.54 -8.90 4.97
N ALA A 51 4.79 -7.61 4.71
CA ALA A 51 3.81 -6.56 4.97
C ALA A 51 2.54 -6.74 4.13
N PRO A 52 2.58 -6.91 2.78
CA PRO A 52 1.38 -7.18 2.01
C PRO A 52 0.61 -8.43 2.46
N LEU A 53 1.31 -9.50 2.80
CA LEU A 53 0.66 -10.72 3.30
C LEU A 53 -0.10 -10.45 4.60
N PHE A 54 0.53 -9.79 5.56
CA PHE A 54 -0.08 -9.43 6.84
C PHE A 54 -1.24 -8.45 6.65
N GLU A 55 -1.01 -7.36 5.92
CA GLU A 55 -1.99 -6.30 5.73
C GLU A 55 -3.23 -6.77 4.97
N GLU A 56 -3.07 -7.53 3.88
CA GLU A 56 -4.22 -8.07 3.15
C GLU A 56 -5.00 -9.08 4.01
N THR A 57 -4.32 -9.86 4.85
CA THR A 57 -5.00 -10.75 5.79
C THR A 57 -5.85 -9.95 6.77
N VAL A 58 -5.33 -8.88 7.34
CA VAL A 58 -6.05 -8.03 8.30
C VAL A 58 -7.17 -7.24 7.60
N PHE A 59 -6.85 -6.50 6.54
CA PHE A 59 -7.81 -5.57 5.93
C PHE A 59 -8.83 -6.27 5.03
N ARG A 60 -8.41 -7.23 4.19
CA ARG A 60 -9.30 -7.90 3.21
C ARG A 60 -9.77 -9.27 3.68
N GLY A 61 -8.98 -9.91 4.55
CA GLY A 61 -9.37 -11.19 5.18
C GLY A 61 -10.33 -11.02 6.35
N VAL A 62 -10.13 -10.00 7.18
CA VAL A 62 -10.90 -9.80 8.42
C VAL A 62 -11.77 -8.55 8.37
N LEU A 63 -11.18 -7.37 8.25
CA LEU A 63 -11.90 -6.09 8.40
C LEU A 63 -12.99 -5.90 7.34
N LEU A 64 -12.68 -6.12 6.06
CA LEU A 64 -13.64 -5.96 4.97
C LEU A 64 -14.90 -6.83 5.14
N PRO A 65 -14.82 -8.15 5.42
CA PRO A 65 -16.02 -8.96 5.63
C PRO A 65 -16.77 -8.60 6.92
N VAL A 66 -16.08 -8.20 7.99
CA VAL A 66 -16.73 -7.75 9.25
C VAL A 66 -17.57 -6.48 8.97
N LEU A 67 -16.97 -5.47 8.32
CA LEU A 67 -17.70 -4.24 7.94
C LEU A 67 -18.85 -4.56 6.97
N GLY A 68 -18.65 -5.52 6.06
CA GLY A 68 -19.67 -5.92 5.10
C GLY A 68 -20.94 -6.48 5.74
N ARG A 69 -20.79 -7.21 6.86
CA ARG A 69 -21.93 -7.74 7.63
C ARG A 69 -22.69 -6.65 8.37
N SER A 70 -22.02 -5.62 8.85
CA SER A 70 -22.60 -4.55 9.67
C SER A 70 -23.14 -3.39 8.86
N PHE A 71 -22.46 -2.98 7.79
CA PHE A 71 -22.71 -1.73 7.07
C PHE A 71 -23.00 -1.92 5.56
N GLY A 72 -22.97 -3.15 5.09
CA GLY A 72 -23.16 -3.47 3.68
C GLY A 72 -21.92 -3.25 2.81
N ARG A 73 -22.02 -3.68 1.53
CA ARG A 73 -20.89 -3.80 0.60
C ARG A 73 -20.16 -2.47 0.31
N GLY A 74 -20.91 -1.39 0.07
CA GLY A 74 -20.30 -0.09 -0.29
C GLY A 74 -19.50 0.50 0.85
N TRP A 75 -20.09 0.56 2.03
CA TRP A 75 -19.43 1.08 3.23
C TRP A 75 -18.26 0.23 3.71
N SER A 76 -18.33 -1.09 3.50
CA SER A 76 -17.20 -1.97 3.84
C SER A 76 -15.99 -1.73 2.96
N VAL A 77 -16.19 -1.51 1.65
CA VAL A 77 -15.11 -1.19 0.71
C VAL A 77 -14.45 0.13 1.10
N PHE A 78 -15.24 1.19 1.27
CA PHE A 78 -14.72 2.51 1.64
C PHE A 78 -14.07 2.49 3.02
N GLY A 79 -14.74 1.94 4.03
CA GLY A 79 -14.25 1.89 5.41
C GLY A 79 -12.95 1.10 5.55
N SER A 80 -12.84 -0.08 4.92
CA SER A 80 -11.60 -0.86 4.98
C SER A 80 -10.44 -0.17 4.25
N ALA A 81 -10.71 0.51 3.13
CA ALA A 81 -9.71 1.28 2.41
C ALA A 81 -9.25 2.53 3.18
N LEU A 82 -10.18 3.21 3.85
CA LEU A 82 -9.87 4.38 4.67
C LEU A 82 -9.01 3.99 5.89
N VAL A 83 -9.40 2.94 6.62
CA VAL A 83 -8.60 2.45 7.77
C VAL A 83 -7.20 2.01 7.30
N PHE A 84 -7.11 1.31 6.17
CA PHE A 84 -5.84 0.94 5.55
C PHE A 84 -4.95 2.16 5.28
N ALA A 85 -5.48 3.19 4.61
CA ALA A 85 -4.71 4.39 4.28
C ALA A 85 -4.27 5.17 5.55
N VAL A 86 -5.17 5.34 6.52
CA VAL A 86 -4.86 6.04 7.79
C VAL A 86 -3.85 5.29 8.64
N ALA A 87 -3.86 3.95 8.62
CA ALA A 87 -2.91 3.12 9.37
C ALA A 87 -1.44 3.32 8.96
N HIS A 88 -1.19 3.87 7.76
CA HIS A 88 0.17 4.21 7.30
C HIS A 88 0.72 5.53 7.88
N LEU A 89 -0.12 6.32 8.55
CA LEU A 89 0.26 7.56 9.28
C LEU A 89 1.02 8.59 8.41
N SER A 90 0.83 8.56 7.10
CA SER A 90 1.46 9.46 6.13
C SER A 90 0.40 10.29 5.40
N ILE A 91 0.40 11.61 5.62
CA ILE A 91 -0.56 12.51 4.96
C ILE A 91 -0.30 12.58 3.45
N GLY A 92 0.97 12.58 3.03
CA GLY A 92 1.36 12.61 1.61
C GLY A 92 0.91 11.37 0.85
N GLU A 93 0.83 10.22 1.52
CA GLU A 93 0.44 8.94 0.93
C GLU A 93 -1.04 8.59 1.13
N LEU A 94 -1.78 9.40 1.90
CA LEU A 94 -3.17 9.08 2.28
C LEU A 94 -4.05 8.82 1.06
N LEU A 95 -4.02 9.70 0.06
CA LEU A 95 -4.85 9.58 -1.13
C LEU A 95 -4.42 8.43 -2.05
N PRO A 96 -3.14 8.27 -2.40
CA PRO A 96 -2.66 7.10 -3.13
C PRO A 96 -3.01 5.77 -2.44
N LEU A 97 -2.80 5.69 -1.12
CA LEU A 97 -3.11 4.48 -0.34
C LEU A 97 -4.62 4.22 -0.24
N LEU A 98 -5.44 5.28 -0.16
CA LEU A 98 -6.90 5.13 -0.22
C LEU A 98 -7.34 4.54 -1.57
N VAL A 99 -6.80 5.05 -2.68
CA VAL A 99 -7.11 4.53 -4.03
C VAL A 99 -6.63 3.09 -4.21
N LEU A 100 -5.42 2.77 -3.74
CA LEU A 100 -4.91 1.41 -3.72
C LEU A 100 -5.83 0.51 -2.87
N GLY A 101 -6.18 0.98 -1.68
CA GLY A 101 -7.07 0.29 -0.75
C GLY A 101 -8.44 -0.03 -1.33
N LEU A 102 -9.06 0.91 -2.04
CA LEU A 102 -10.31 0.70 -2.76
C LEU A 102 -10.17 -0.38 -3.84
N GLY A 103 -9.09 -0.31 -4.63
CA GLY A 103 -8.81 -1.29 -5.68
C GLY A 103 -8.61 -2.71 -5.13
N LEU A 104 -7.87 -2.85 -4.03
CA LEU A 104 -7.66 -4.13 -3.36
C LEU A 104 -8.96 -4.69 -2.76
N ALA A 105 -9.81 -3.84 -2.16
CA ALA A 105 -11.09 -4.25 -1.63
C ALA A 105 -12.05 -4.73 -2.75
N LEU A 106 -12.10 -4.01 -3.88
CA LEU A 106 -12.88 -4.42 -5.04
C LEU A 106 -12.35 -5.72 -5.67
N LEU A 107 -11.02 -5.88 -5.76
CA LEU A 107 -10.39 -7.11 -6.22
C LEU A 107 -10.73 -8.31 -5.31
N ARG A 108 -10.74 -8.09 -3.99
CA ARG A 108 -11.16 -9.10 -3.01
C ARG A 108 -12.60 -9.54 -3.24
N LEU A 109 -13.50 -8.60 -3.44
CA LEU A 109 -14.93 -8.90 -3.65
C LEU A 109 -15.21 -9.55 -5.00
N SER A 110 -14.47 -9.17 -6.05
CA SER A 110 -14.66 -9.72 -7.40
C SER A 110 -14.04 -11.11 -7.57
N SER A 111 -12.84 -11.33 -7.00
CA SER A 111 -12.13 -12.60 -7.11
C SER A 111 -12.60 -13.66 -6.09
N GLY A 112 -13.17 -13.22 -4.97
CA GLY A 112 -13.50 -14.09 -3.84
C GLY A 112 -12.27 -14.64 -3.10
N ARG A 113 -11.05 -14.28 -3.52
CA ARG A 113 -9.77 -14.84 -3.02
C ARG A 113 -8.87 -13.76 -2.47
N LEU A 114 -8.05 -14.10 -1.48
CA LEU A 114 -7.09 -13.17 -0.87
C LEU A 114 -5.80 -13.04 -1.70
N LEU A 115 -5.34 -14.13 -2.30
CA LEU A 115 -4.07 -14.20 -3.02
C LEU A 115 -3.91 -13.13 -4.12
N PRO A 116 -4.92 -12.83 -4.98
CA PRO A 116 -4.80 -11.75 -5.96
C PRO A 116 -4.53 -10.38 -5.33
N CYS A 117 -5.09 -10.11 -4.14
CA CYS A 117 -4.87 -8.85 -3.40
C CYS A 117 -3.44 -8.78 -2.89
N VAL A 118 -2.95 -9.86 -2.27
CA VAL A 118 -1.55 -9.96 -1.80
C VAL A 118 -0.58 -9.75 -2.96
N VAL A 119 -0.79 -10.43 -4.09
CA VAL A 119 0.09 -10.30 -5.27
C VAL A 119 0.06 -8.87 -5.83
N MET A 120 -1.11 -8.26 -5.97
CA MET A 120 -1.22 -6.89 -6.49
C MET A 120 -0.55 -5.89 -5.55
N HIS A 121 -0.73 -6.03 -4.24
CA HIS A 121 -0.11 -5.17 -3.24
C HIS A 121 1.42 -5.36 -3.22
N ALA A 122 1.90 -6.60 -3.23
CA ALA A 122 3.32 -6.93 -3.31
C ALA A 122 3.99 -6.35 -4.57
N LEU A 123 3.32 -6.42 -5.72
CA LEU A 123 3.81 -5.79 -6.96
C LEU A 123 3.90 -4.27 -6.84
N TRP A 124 2.90 -3.62 -6.22
CA TRP A 124 2.95 -2.19 -5.96
C TRP A 124 4.15 -1.82 -5.08
N ASN A 125 4.30 -2.48 -3.94
CA ASN A 125 5.41 -2.23 -3.02
C ASN A 125 6.77 -2.55 -3.67
N GLY A 126 6.85 -3.61 -4.48
CA GLY A 126 8.06 -3.98 -5.21
C GLY A 126 8.50 -2.92 -6.22
N VAL A 127 7.55 -2.37 -7.00
CA VAL A 127 7.83 -1.27 -7.94
C VAL A 127 8.26 -0.01 -7.19
N THR A 128 7.57 0.35 -6.10
CA THR A 128 7.92 1.51 -5.28
C THR A 128 9.30 1.34 -4.65
N PHE A 129 9.59 0.18 -4.07
CA PHE A 129 10.89 -0.12 -3.49
C PHE A 129 12.02 -0.05 -4.53
N LEU A 130 11.80 -0.64 -5.71
CA LEU A 130 12.78 -0.61 -6.81
C LEU A 130 13.07 0.82 -7.27
N ASN A 131 12.03 1.65 -7.41
CA ASN A 131 12.19 3.06 -7.76
C ASN A 131 13.02 3.81 -6.69
N LEU A 132 12.77 3.58 -5.41
CA LEU A 132 13.55 4.21 -4.33
C LEU A 132 15.02 3.79 -4.37
N VAL A 133 15.31 2.51 -4.61
CA VAL A 133 16.70 2.02 -4.68
C VAL A 133 17.43 2.54 -5.92
N LEU A 134 16.76 2.63 -7.08
CA LEU A 134 17.39 3.02 -8.35
C LEU A 134 17.49 4.54 -8.53
N LEU A 135 16.50 5.30 -8.04
CA LEU A 135 16.40 6.75 -8.29
C LEU A 135 16.76 7.59 -7.05
N GLY A 136 16.77 6.99 -5.86
CA GLY A 136 17.18 7.63 -4.60
C GLY A 136 18.69 7.53 -4.33
N SER A 137 19.47 7.03 -5.28
CA SER A 137 20.94 6.85 -5.18
C SER A 137 21.71 8.01 -5.81
#